data_52587daaafd1df68e2ea6d253cb19fdb
#
_entry.id   52587daaafd1df68e2ea6d253cb19fdb
#
_cell.length_a   1.000
_cell.length_b   1.000
_cell.length_c   1.000
_cell.angle_alpha   90.00
_cell.angle_beta   90.00
_cell.angle_gamma   90.00
#
_symmetry.space_group_name_H-M   'P 1'
#
loop_
_entity.id
_entity.type
_entity.pdbx_description
1 polymer ?
#
loop_
_entity_poly.entity_id
_entity_poly.type
_entity_poly.pdbx_seq_one_letter_code
_entity_poly.pdbx_strand_id
1 'polypeptide(L)'
;MITLAGAMSTAELGMSLAAMIREDKVHAIACTGANLEEDLFNLVARSKYERIPNYRELSPQAEEDLMHRHLNRVTDTCIPEEYAIRRIEKAVIEEWISAARKKERFFPHEFLFRILKDCRLKQFYEIDPADSWMMAAAQKDLPMFVPGWEDSTLGNIYAARCITGEISDLQTVRSGIEYMIALAAWYRRAAKDSSIGFFQIGGGIAGDFPICVVPMLNQDVVTTPVPPWSYFCQISD
;
A
#
# COMPACT_ATOMS: atom_id res chain seq x y z
N MET A 1 8.33 1.71 13.50
CA MET A 1 8.01 1.44 12.09
C MET A 1 7.45 0.04 11.95
N ILE A 2 6.41 -0.16 11.16
CA ILE A 2 5.85 -1.47 10.81
C ILE A 2 6.07 -1.73 9.33
N THR A 3 6.36 -2.98 8.96
CA THR A 3 6.41 -3.38 7.54
C THR A 3 5.44 -4.53 7.27
N LEU A 4 4.77 -4.48 6.11
CA LEU A 4 3.74 -5.42 5.70
C LEU A 4 4.11 -6.01 4.34
N ALA A 5 4.48 -7.28 4.32
CA ALA A 5 4.72 -8.02 3.09
C ALA A 5 3.45 -8.68 2.55
N GLY A 6 3.54 -9.24 1.34
CA GLY A 6 2.46 -10.00 0.71
C GLY A 6 1.18 -9.18 0.55
N ALA A 7 0.05 -9.78 0.87
CA ALA A 7 -1.30 -9.25 0.73
C ALA A 7 -2.08 -9.37 2.06
N MET A 8 -1.52 -8.84 3.13
CA MET A 8 -2.07 -8.94 4.50
C MET A 8 -3.41 -8.20 4.66
N SER A 9 -3.66 -7.19 3.83
CA SER A 9 -4.94 -6.47 3.82
C SER A 9 -6.11 -7.36 3.39
N THR A 10 -5.89 -8.29 2.46
CA THR A 10 -6.89 -9.31 2.09
C THR A 10 -7.21 -10.24 3.27
N ALA A 11 -6.24 -10.52 4.13
CA ALA A 11 -6.42 -11.31 5.36
C ALA A 11 -7.01 -10.50 6.54
N GLU A 12 -7.50 -9.29 6.31
CA GLU A 12 -8.19 -8.42 7.27
C GLU A 12 -7.35 -8.02 8.50
N LEU A 13 -6.04 -7.95 8.39
CA LEU A 13 -5.18 -7.39 9.44
C LEU A 13 -5.42 -5.89 9.68
N GLY A 14 -6.17 -5.24 8.77
CA GLY A 14 -6.46 -3.82 8.80
C GLY A 14 -7.10 -3.33 10.08
N MET A 15 -8.04 -4.08 10.66
CA MET A 15 -8.75 -3.68 11.89
C MET A 15 -7.79 -3.40 13.05
N SER A 16 -6.88 -4.34 13.34
CA SER A 16 -5.89 -4.18 14.41
C SER A 16 -4.91 -3.05 14.10
N LEU A 17 -4.46 -2.96 12.85
CA LEU A 17 -3.53 -1.94 12.42
C LEU A 17 -4.17 -0.53 12.45
N ALA A 18 -5.43 -0.41 12.05
CA ALA A 18 -6.20 0.84 12.13
C ALA A 18 -6.28 1.37 13.57
N ALA A 19 -6.58 0.50 14.53
CA ALA A 19 -6.60 0.87 15.95
C ALA A 19 -5.21 1.33 16.42
N MET A 20 -4.15 0.58 16.09
CA MET A 20 -2.77 0.94 16.45
C MET A 20 -2.34 2.29 15.87
N ILE A 21 -2.73 2.60 14.63
CA ILE A 21 -2.42 3.88 13.98
C ILE A 21 -3.15 5.01 14.72
N ARG A 22 -4.43 4.87 15.04
CA ARG A 22 -5.20 5.89 15.74
C ARG A 22 -4.70 6.18 17.14
N GLU A 23 -4.18 5.16 17.81
CA GLU A 23 -3.58 5.27 19.16
C GLU A 23 -2.11 5.73 19.15
N ASP A 24 -1.60 6.19 18.01
CA ASP A 24 -0.22 6.64 17.83
C ASP A 24 0.84 5.58 18.21
N LYS A 25 0.52 4.29 18.02
CA LYS A 25 1.47 3.18 18.21
C LYS A 25 2.32 2.92 16.98
N VAL A 26 1.92 3.44 15.82
CA VAL A 26 2.60 3.29 14.53
C VAL A 26 2.94 4.68 13.99
N HIS A 27 4.23 4.89 13.69
CA HIS A 27 4.75 6.19 13.26
C HIS A 27 5.18 6.22 11.79
N ALA A 28 5.33 5.06 11.18
CA ALA A 28 5.57 4.90 9.74
C ALA A 28 5.26 3.47 9.31
N ILE A 29 4.87 3.30 8.05
CA ILE A 29 4.62 1.99 7.44
C ILE A 29 5.43 1.87 6.16
N ALA A 30 6.05 0.69 5.94
CA ALA A 30 6.46 0.25 4.61
C ALA A 30 5.63 -0.98 4.22
N CYS A 31 5.10 -1.01 3.00
CA CYS A 31 4.25 -2.12 2.57
C CYS A 31 4.36 -2.37 1.07
N THR A 32 3.87 -3.53 0.64
CA THR A 32 3.66 -3.82 -0.77
C THR A 32 2.54 -2.97 -1.37
N GLY A 33 2.52 -2.81 -2.68
CA GLY A 33 1.40 -2.19 -3.38
C GLY A 33 0.07 -2.93 -3.16
N ALA A 34 0.11 -4.26 -3.11
CA ALA A 34 -1.05 -5.08 -2.80
C ALA A 34 -1.70 -4.71 -1.44
N ASN A 35 -0.90 -4.57 -0.38
CA ASN A 35 -1.44 -4.15 0.92
C ASN A 35 -2.11 -2.77 0.85
N LEU A 36 -1.52 -1.85 0.07
CA LEU A 36 -2.02 -0.51 -0.10
C LEU A 36 -3.41 -0.48 -0.73
N GLU A 37 -3.62 -1.24 -1.82
CA GLU A 37 -4.84 -1.21 -2.61
C GLU A 37 -5.94 -2.11 -2.03
N GLU A 38 -5.59 -3.27 -1.48
CA GLU A 38 -6.55 -4.27 -1.03
C GLU A 38 -7.35 -3.85 0.21
N ASP A 39 -6.82 -2.98 1.06
CA ASP A 39 -7.59 -2.38 2.16
C ASP A 39 -8.73 -1.50 1.61
N LEU A 40 -8.47 -0.76 0.52
CA LEU A 40 -9.51 0.01 -0.14
C LEU A 40 -10.50 -0.89 -0.89
N PHE A 41 -10.04 -1.97 -1.51
CA PHE A 41 -10.93 -2.95 -2.14
C PHE A 41 -11.88 -3.55 -1.11
N ASN A 42 -11.35 -3.92 0.05
CA ASN A 42 -12.14 -4.42 1.16
C ASN A 42 -13.14 -3.37 1.68
N LEU A 43 -12.72 -2.11 1.82
CA LEU A 43 -13.56 -1.00 2.25
C LEU A 43 -14.80 -0.81 1.37
N VAL A 44 -14.69 -1.02 0.05
CA VAL A 44 -15.77 -0.71 -0.91
C VAL A 44 -16.51 -1.94 -1.48
N ALA A 45 -16.03 -3.16 -1.21
CA ALA A 45 -16.58 -4.36 -1.86
C ALA A 45 -16.59 -5.61 -0.98
N ARG A 46 -16.48 -5.48 0.33
CA ARG A 46 -16.36 -6.60 1.28
C ARG A 46 -17.45 -7.66 1.11
N SER A 47 -18.69 -7.25 0.90
CA SER A 47 -19.84 -8.15 0.77
C SER A 47 -19.85 -8.95 -0.53
N LYS A 48 -18.98 -8.61 -1.48
CA LYS A 48 -18.87 -9.25 -2.80
C LYS A 48 -17.69 -10.20 -2.93
N TYR A 49 -16.86 -10.29 -1.88
CA TYR A 49 -15.77 -11.24 -1.85
C TYR A 49 -16.30 -12.66 -1.74
N GLU A 50 -15.64 -13.58 -2.43
CA GLU A 50 -15.92 -15.00 -2.32
C GLU A 50 -14.73 -15.73 -1.72
N ARG A 51 -14.99 -16.67 -0.83
CA ARG A 51 -13.95 -17.49 -0.23
C ARG A 51 -13.97 -18.91 -0.77
N ILE A 52 -12.79 -19.40 -1.16
CA ILE A 52 -12.57 -20.75 -1.69
C ILE A 52 -11.53 -21.45 -0.80
N PRO A 53 -11.93 -22.07 0.31
CA PRO A 53 -10.98 -22.65 1.27
C PRO A 53 -10.06 -23.72 0.64
N ASN A 54 -10.57 -24.49 -0.32
CA ASN A 54 -9.84 -25.55 -0.99
C ASN A 54 -9.18 -25.09 -2.31
N TYR A 55 -8.73 -23.84 -2.36
CA TYR A 55 -8.20 -23.23 -3.60
C TYR A 55 -7.04 -24.00 -4.24
N ARG A 56 -6.27 -24.80 -3.45
CA ARG A 56 -5.18 -25.63 -3.97
C ARG A 56 -5.67 -26.84 -4.78
N GLU A 57 -6.94 -27.20 -4.64
CA GLU A 57 -7.58 -28.32 -5.33
C GLU A 57 -8.39 -27.88 -6.56
N LEU A 58 -8.37 -26.58 -6.88
CA LEU A 58 -9.08 -26.07 -8.05
C LEU A 58 -8.49 -26.65 -9.34
N SER A 59 -9.37 -27.14 -10.21
CA SER A 59 -9.00 -27.53 -11.55
C SER A 59 -8.74 -26.31 -12.44
N PRO A 60 -7.96 -26.44 -13.54
CA PRO A 60 -7.82 -25.34 -14.51
C PRO A 60 -9.14 -24.77 -15.00
N GLN A 61 -10.15 -25.63 -15.22
CA GLN A 61 -11.48 -25.18 -15.62
C GLN A 61 -12.17 -24.33 -14.54
N ALA A 62 -12.04 -24.71 -13.27
CA ALA A 62 -12.62 -23.92 -12.16
C ALA A 62 -11.93 -22.55 -12.03
N GLU A 63 -10.61 -22.47 -12.28
CA GLU A 63 -9.89 -21.19 -12.33
C GLU A 63 -10.38 -20.31 -13.51
N GLU A 64 -10.60 -20.90 -14.67
CA GLU A 64 -11.17 -20.21 -15.84
C GLU A 64 -12.58 -19.69 -15.56
N ASP A 65 -13.42 -20.47 -14.87
CA ASP A 65 -14.76 -20.06 -14.48
C ASP A 65 -14.74 -18.86 -13.52
N LEU A 66 -13.78 -18.78 -12.59
CA LEU A 66 -13.59 -17.61 -11.74
C LEU A 66 -13.24 -16.38 -12.56
N MET A 67 -12.34 -16.52 -13.53
CA MET A 67 -11.97 -15.43 -14.44
C MET A 67 -13.17 -14.93 -15.23
N HIS A 68 -13.99 -15.83 -15.78
CA HIS A 68 -15.23 -15.45 -16.49
C HIS A 68 -16.27 -14.77 -15.61
N ARG A 69 -16.24 -15.03 -14.30
CA ARG A 69 -17.06 -14.36 -13.30
C ARG A 69 -16.46 -13.04 -12.82
N HIS A 70 -15.35 -12.58 -13.40
CA HIS A 70 -14.61 -11.37 -13.00
C HIS A 70 -14.19 -11.39 -11.53
N LEU A 71 -13.69 -12.55 -11.08
CA LEU A 71 -13.17 -12.77 -9.74
C LEU A 71 -11.66 -12.99 -9.80
N ASN A 72 -10.92 -12.13 -9.12
CA ASN A 72 -9.47 -12.19 -9.05
C ASN A 72 -9.06 -12.92 -7.76
N ARG A 73 -8.59 -14.17 -7.89
CA ARG A 73 -8.26 -14.99 -6.74
C ARG A 73 -6.88 -14.65 -6.16
N VAL A 74 -6.86 -14.37 -4.87
CA VAL A 74 -5.66 -14.23 -4.05
C VAL A 74 -5.70 -15.33 -2.99
N THR A 75 -4.99 -16.42 -3.20
CA THR A 75 -5.07 -17.63 -2.39
C THR A 75 -6.49 -18.18 -2.24
N ASP A 76 -7.08 -18.16 -1.06
CA ASP A 76 -8.44 -18.64 -0.79
C ASP A 76 -9.54 -17.56 -0.93
N THR A 77 -9.16 -16.36 -1.29
CA THR A 77 -10.07 -15.21 -1.36
C THR A 77 -10.14 -14.67 -2.79
N CYS A 78 -11.34 -14.41 -3.28
CA CYS A 78 -11.59 -13.83 -4.59
C CYS A 78 -12.05 -12.39 -4.46
N ILE A 79 -11.31 -11.47 -5.08
CA ILE A 79 -11.61 -10.05 -5.14
C ILE A 79 -12.46 -9.76 -6.37
N PRO A 80 -13.65 -9.15 -6.23
CA PRO A 80 -14.52 -8.84 -7.35
C PRO A 80 -13.95 -7.68 -8.16
N GLU A 81 -13.69 -7.88 -9.45
CA GLU A 81 -13.07 -6.88 -10.31
C GLU A 81 -13.89 -5.59 -10.39
N GLU A 82 -15.15 -5.68 -10.78
CA GLU A 82 -16.00 -4.50 -11.00
C GLU A 82 -16.27 -3.70 -9.72
N TYR A 83 -16.53 -4.39 -8.62
CA TYR A 83 -16.93 -3.76 -7.37
C TYR A 83 -15.76 -3.24 -6.53
N ALA A 84 -14.59 -3.83 -6.68
CA ALA A 84 -13.37 -3.44 -5.98
C ALA A 84 -12.43 -2.68 -6.91
N ILE A 85 -11.76 -3.39 -7.84
CA ILE A 85 -10.66 -2.87 -8.64
C ILE A 85 -11.11 -1.69 -9.51
N ARG A 86 -12.17 -1.88 -10.33
CA ARG A 86 -12.64 -0.84 -11.26
C ARG A 86 -13.21 0.38 -10.56
N ARG A 87 -13.78 0.19 -9.36
CA ARG A 87 -14.26 1.28 -8.53
C ARG A 87 -13.14 2.18 -8.03
N ILE A 88 -12.06 1.58 -7.52
CA ILE A 88 -10.88 2.33 -7.09
C ILE A 88 -10.13 2.92 -8.28
N GLU A 89 -9.94 2.14 -9.35
CA GLU A 89 -9.35 2.62 -10.60
C GLU A 89 -9.98 3.90 -11.09
N LYS A 90 -11.31 3.95 -11.19
CA LYS A 90 -12.03 5.14 -11.66
C LYS A 90 -11.69 6.38 -10.83
N ALA A 91 -11.63 6.23 -9.52
CA ALA A 91 -11.31 7.35 -8.64
C ALA A 91 -9.85 7.81 -8.76
N VAL A 92 -8.91 6.85 -8.85
CA VAL A 92 -7.48 7.18 -8.86
C VAL A 92 -7.01 7.73 -10.21
N ILE A 93 -7.57 7.25 -11.33
CA ILE A 93 -7.26 7.79 -12.68
C ILE A 93 -7.56 9.30 -12.75
N GLU A 94 -8.66 9.76 -12.20
CA GLU A 94 -9.00 11.18 -12.16
C GLU A 94 -7.93 12.00 -11.40
N GLU A 95 -7.39 11.46 -10.30
CA GLU A 95 -6.29 12.09 -9.55
C GLU A 95 -5.00 12.10 -10.38
N TRP A 96 -4.64 11.00 -11.02
CA TRP A 96 -3.44 10.93 -11.87
C TRP A 96 -3.51 11.92 -13.04
N ILE A 97 -4.64 11.98 -13.74
CA ILE A 97 -4.84 12.92 -14.84
C ILE A 97 -4.78 14.37 -14.35
N SER A 98 -5.40 14.66 -13.21
CA SER A 98 -5.36 16.00 -12.62
C SER A 98 -3.94 16.41 -12.24
N ALA A 99 -3.18 15.52 -11.60
CA ALA A 99 -1.79 15.78 -11.23
C ALA A 99 -0.89 15.96 -12.47
N ALA A 100 -1.02 15.10 -13.47
CA ALA A 100 -0.27 15.22 -14.71
C ALA A 100 -0.50 16.59 -15.42
N ARG A 101 -1.76 17.03 -15.50
CA ARG A 101 -2.11 18.34 -16.09
C ARG A 101 -1.53 19.51 -15.30
N LYS A 102 -1.47 19.40 -13.98
CA LYS A 102 -0.91 20.43 -13.09
C LYS A 102 0.61 20.34 -12.94
N LYS A 103 1.24 19.30 -13.50
CA LYS A 103 2.66 18.97 -13.31
C LYS A 103 3.01 18.74 -11.84
N GLU A 104 2.07 18.23 -11.07
CA GLU A 104 2.25 17.81 -9.68
C GLU A 104 2.70 16.37 -9.64
N ARG A 105 3.49 16.01 -8.62
CA ARG A 105 4.05 14.67 -8.45
C ARG A 105 3.80 14.19 -7.03
N PHE A 106 3.24 13.01 -6.91
CA PHE A 106 2.91 12.41 -5.62
C PHE A 106 3.42 10.97 -5.54
N PHE A 107 3.59 10.48 -4.33
CA PHE A 107 3.82 9.06 -4.11
C PHE A 107 2.51 8.27 -4.31
N PRO A 108 2.59 6.97 -4.66
CA PRO A 108 1.41 6.13 -4.87
C PRO A 108 0.35 6.23 -3.77
N HIS A 109 0.76 6.15 -2.50
CA HIS A 109 -0.16 6.23 -1.36
C HIS A 109 -0.82 7.60 -1.20
N GLU A 110 -0.17 8.69 -1.62
CA GLU A 110 -0.71 10.04 -1.48
C GLU A 110 -1.94 10.25 -2.38
N PHE A 111 -2.00 9.61 -3.55
CA PHE A 111 -3.20 9.63 -4.39
C PHE A 111 -4.39 8.97 -3.69
N LEU A 112 -4.17 7.84 -3.02
CA LEU A 112 -5.22 7.14 -2.29
C LEU A 112 -5.63 7.91 -1.04
N PHE A 113 -4.70 8.54 -0.34
CA PHE A 113 -5.00 9.43 0.79
C PHE A 113 -5.91 10.59 0.37
N ARG A 114 -5.67 11.21 -0.78
CA ARG A 114 -6.53 12.28 -1.32
C ARG A 114 -7.95 11.78 -1.56
N ILE A 115 -8.11 10.65 -2.23
CA ILE A 115 -9.41 10.02 -2.48
C ILE A 115 -10.17 9.75 -1.18
N LEU A 116 -9.48 9.24 -0.15
CA LEU A 116 -10.08 8.93 1.15
C LEU A 116 -10.47 10.21 1.91
N LYS A 117 -9.58 11.20 1.96
CA LYS A 117 -9.84 12.49 2.63
C LYS A 117 -10.98 13.27 1.99
N ASP A 118 -11.07 13.24 0.66
CA ASP A 118 -12.14 13.89 -0.10
C ASP A 118 -13.45 13.09 -0.09
N CYS A 119 -13.50 11.97 0.63
CA CYS A 119 -14.68 11.12 0.77
C CYS A 119 -15.27 10.63 -0.56
N ARG A 120 -14.46 10.51 -1.61
CA ARG A 120 -14.94 10.19 -2.98
C ARG A 120 -15.52 8.79 -3.11
N LEU A 121 -15.17 7.88 -2.21
CA LEU A 121 -15.63 6.50 -2.18
C LEU A 121 -16.73 6.27 -1.13
N LYS A 122 -17.11 7.29 -0.35
CA LYS A 122 -17.99 7.15 0.82
C LYS A 122 -19.31 6.42 0.53
N GLN A 123 -19.90 6.66 -0.63
CA GLN A 123 -21.15 6.01 -1.03
C GLN A 123 -21.02 4.49 -1.28
N PHE A 124 -19.80 3.99 -1.37
CA PHE A 124 -19.49 2.59 -1.62
C PHE A 124 -18.96 1.84 -0.40
N TYR A 125 -18.83 2.49 0.73
CA TYR A 125 -18.29 1.81 1.93
C TYR A 125 -19.23 0.70 2.37
N GLU A 126 -18.67 -0.50 2.52
CA GLU A 126 -19.36 -1.70 2.95
C GLU A 126 -18.90 -2.20 4.33
N ILE A 127 -17.77 -1.68 4.82
CA ILE A 127 -17.31 -1.86 6.20
C ILE A 127 -17.24 -0.51 6.91
N ASP A 128 -17.14 -0.53 8.24
CA ASP A 128 -16.89 0.69 8.99
C ASP A 128 -15.53 1.28 8.57
N PRO A 129 -15.47 2.55 8.14
CA PRO A 129 -14.20 3.22 7.86
C PRO A 129 -13.22 3.19 9.03
N ALA A 130 -13.72 2.98 10.26
CA ALA A 130 -12.88 2.79 11.43
C ALA A 130 -12.02 1.52 11.36
N ASP A 131 -12.44 0.52 10.59
CA ASP A 131 -11.74 -0.75 10.42
C ASP A 131 -10.69 -0.72 9.28
N SER A 132 -10.68 0.34 8.45
CA SER A 132 -9.68 0.52 7.40
C SER A 132 -8.42 1.18 7.95
N TRP A 133 -7.28 0.48 7.82
CA TRP A 133 -5.99 1.04 8.23
C TRP A 133 -5.52 2.14 7.27
N MET A 134 -5.85 2.06 5.99
CA MET A 134 -5.57 3.12 5.02
C MET A 134 -6.33 4.41 5.34
N MET A 135 -7.59 4.29 5.80
CA MET A 135 -8.35 5.44 6.29
C MET A 135 -7.68 6.06 7.53
N ALA A 136 -7.25 5.23 8.49
CA ALA A 136 -6.53 5.70 9.69
C ALA A 136 -5.21 6.37 9.31
N ALA A 137 -4.46 5.79 8.38
CA ALA A 137 -3.20 6.35 7.88
C ALA A 137 -3.42 7.69 7.16
N ALA A 138 -4.45 7.79 6.30
CA ALA A 138 -4.79 9.01 5.60
C ALA A 138 -5.20 10.14 6.55
N GLN A 139 -5.99 9.83 7.60
CA GLN A 139 -6.40 10.81 8.61
C GLN A 139 -5.24 11.37 9.43
N LYS A 140 -4.19 10.58 9.63
CA LYS A 140 -2.99 10.95 10.39
C LYS A 140 -1.85 11.50 9.51
N ASP A 141 -2.01 11.55 8.19
CA ASP A 141 -0.90 11.81 7.25
C ASP A 141 0.33 10.94 7.56
N LEU A 142 0.07 9.66 7.87
CA LEU A 142 1.09 8.73 8.32
C LEU A 142 2.18 8.57 7.24
N PRO A 143 3.47 8.69 7.58
CA PRO A 143 4.55 8.43 6.64
C PRO A 143 4.47 7.00 6.10
N MET A 144 4.39 6.86 4.77
CA MET A 144 4.30 5.58 4.11
C MET A 144 5.35 5.44 3.01
N PHE A 145 5.82 4.21 2.84
CA PHE A 145 6.81 3.83 1.85
C PHE A 145 6.35 2.56 1.15
N VAL A 146 6.19 2.61 -0.16
CA VAL A 146 5.64 1.51 -0.96
C VAL A 146 6.64 1.14 -2.07
N PRO A 147 7.75 0.49 -1.71
CA PRO A 147 8.76 0.09 -2.69
C PRO A 147 8.17 -0.95 -3.66
N GLY A 148 8.50 -0.83 -4.94
CA GLY A 148 8.03 -1.76 -5.96
C GLY A 148 6.52 -1.74 -6.15
N TRP A 149 5.86 -0.60 -5.94
CA TRP A 149 4.40 -0.48 -6.11
C TRP A 149 3.94 -0.85 -7.53
N GLU A 150 4.85 -0.84 -8.47
CA GLU A 150 4.64 -1.29 -9.85
C GLU A 150 4.17 -2.76 -9.91
N ASP A 151 4.55 -3.56 -8.91
CA ASP A 151 4.06 -4.93 -8.68
C ASP A 151 2.75 -4.89 -7.88
N SER A 152 1.74 -4.23 -8.45
CA SER A 152 0.39 -4.14 -7.91
C SER A 152 -0.62 -3.93 -9.01
N THR A 153 -1.91 -4.11 -8.72
CA THR A 153 -2.99 -3.89 -9.68
C THR A 153 -3.01 -2.42 -10.14
N LEU A 154 -2.94 -1.49 -9.21
CA LEU A 154 -2.94 -0.05 -9.56
C LEU A 154 -1.66 0.37 -10.29
N GLY A 155 -0.51 -0.22 -9.98
CA GLY A 155 0.73 0.01 -10.70
C GLY A 155 0.64 -0.43 -12.16
N ASN A 156 0.07 -1.61 -12.41
CA ASN A 156 -0.18 -2.12 -13.76
C ASN A 156 -1.19 -1.24 -14.51
N ILE A 157 -2.25 -0.80 -13.85
CA ILE A 157 -3.24 0.12 -14.43
C ILE A 157 -2.59 1.45 -14.81
N TYR A 158 -1.76 2.02 -13.93
CA TYR A 158 -1.02 3.24 -14.22
C TYR A 158 -0.17 3.11 -15.49
N ALA A 159 0.59 2.01 -15.60
CA ALA A 159 1.40 1.73 -16.79
C ALA A 159 0.53 1.62 -18.05
N ALA A 160 -0.62 0.94 -17.98
CA ALA A 160 -1.55 0.83 -19.10
C ALA A 160 -2.10 2.21 -19.53
N ARG A 161 -2.42 3.09 -18.59
CA ARG A 161 -2.90 4.46 -18.89
C ARG A 161 -1.81 5.36 -19.48
N CYS A 162 -0.55 5.13 -19.12
CA CYS A 162 0.58 5.79 -19.79
C CYS A 162 0.76 5.28 -21.22
N ILE A 163 0.66 3.97 -21.46
CA ILE A 163 0.77 3.34 -22.79
C ILE A 163 -0.34 3.86 -23.73
N THR A 164 -1.55 3.99 -23.23
CA THR A 164 -2.69 4.52 -24.03
C THR A 164 -2.64 6.04 -24.23
N GLY A 165 -1.73 6.73 -23.55
CA GLY A 165 -1.60 8.19 -23.62
C GLY A 165 -2.64 8.97 -22.82
N GLU A 166 -3.45 8.30 -22.00
CA GLU A 166 -4.43 8.94 -21.11
C GLU A 166 -3.70 9.72 -19.99
N ILE A 167 -2.58 9.18 -19.51
CA ILE A 167 -1.63 9.88 -18.63
C ILE A 167 -0.42 10.27 -19.46
N SER A 168 -0.24 11.57 -19.64
CA SER A 168 0.78 12.12 -20.54
C SER A 168 2.17 12.26 -19.92
N ASP A 169 2.28 12.18 -18.60
CA ASP A 169 3.53 12.33 -17.87
C ASP A 169 3.76 11.15 -16.93
N LEU A 170 4.66 10.24 -17.34
CA LEU A 170 5.06 9.08 -16.54
C LEU A 170 5.60 9.47 -15.16
N GLN A 171 6.16 10.66 -14.99
CA GLN A 171 6.76 11.11 -13.73
C GLN A 171 5.73 11.66 -12.74
N THR A 172 4.45 11.67 -13.07
CA THR A 172 3.36 12.07 -12.16
C THR A 172 3.39 11.27 -10.87
N VAL A 173 3.72 9.98 -10.95
CA VAL A 173 3.98 9.13 -9.79
C VAL A 173 5.47 9.13 -9.47
N ARG A 174 5.81 9.42 -8.21
CA ARG A 174 7.19 9.44 -7.72
C ARG A 174 7.75 8.02 -7.61
N SER A 175 9.05 7.90 -7.86
CA SER A 175 9.75 6.62 -7.98
C SER A 175 10.12 5.98 -6.63
N GLY A 176 10.51 4.70 -6.66
CA GLY A 176 11.06 4.00 -5.50
C GLY A 176 12.33 4.63 -4.94
N ILE A 177 13.19 5.21 -5.78
CA ILE A 177 14.38 5.95 -5.33
C ILE A 177 13.97 7.20 -4.53
N GLU A 178 12.92 7.91 -4.95
CA GLU A 178 12.41 9.06 -4.19
C GLU A 178 11.80 8.61 -2.85
N TYR A 179 11.20 7.41 -2.78
CA TYR A 179 10.79 6.80 -1.51
C TYR A 179 11.99 6.54 -0.57
N MET A 180 13.11 6.03 -1.09
CA MET A 180 14.31 5.82 -0.26
C MET A 180 14.85 7.15 0.29
N ILE A 181 14.86 8.21 -0.52
CA ILE A 181 15.26 9.55 -0.08
C ILE A 181 14.30 10.08 0.99
N ALA A 182 12.99 9.91 0.80
CA ALA A 182 11.98 10.31 1.78
C ALA A 182 12.09 9.53 3.09
N LEU A 183 12.35 8.22 3.02
CA LEU A 183 12.59 7.35 4.17
C LEU A 183 13.85 7.78 4.94
N ALA A 184 14.94 8.06 4.24
CA ALA A 184 16.17 8.56 4.85
C ALA A 184 15.95 9.89 5.60
N ALA A 185 15.19 10.79 4.99
CA ALA A 185 14.82 12.06 5.63
C ALA A 185 13.93 11.85 6.87
N TRP A 186 12.95 10.94 6.78
CA TRP A 186 12.10 10.56 7.90
C TRP A 186 12.92 9.95 9.05
N TYR A 187 13.79 8.97 8.74
CA TYR A 187 14.63 8.30 9.74
C TYR A 187 15.51 9.29 10.50
N ARG A 188 16.20 10.18 9.77
CA ARG A 188 17.04 11.22 10.38
C ARG A 188 16.27 12.15 11.29
N ARG A 189 15.04 12.51 10.96
CA ARG A 189 14.20 13.35 11.83
C ARG A 189 13.78 12.59 13.08
N ALA A 190 13.22 11.39 12.91
CA ALA A 190 12.71 10.60 14.03
C ALA A 190 13.80 10.16 15.00
N ALA A 191 14.99 9.84 14.49
CA ALA A 191 16.13 9.39 15.29
C ALA A 191 16.79 10.51 16.15
N LYS A 192 16.42 11.79 15.95
CA LYS A 192 16.92 12.87 16.78
C LYS A 192 16.39 12.83 18.22
N ASP A 193 15.09 12.51 18.33
CA ASP A 193 14.36 12.67 19.58
C ASP A 193 13.84 11.33 20.13
N SER A 194 14.01 10.23 19.37
CA SER A 194 13.45 8.93 19.73
C SER A 194 14.31 7.77 19.25
N SER A 195 14.26 6.66 19.98
CA SER A 195 14.69 5.37 19.46
C SER A 195 13.62 4.78 18.52
N ILE A 196 14.06 4.14 17.44
CA ILE A 196 13.16 3.63 16.41
C ILE A 196 13.17 2.11 16.43
N GLY A 197 12.01 1.50 16.72
CA GLY A 197 11.79 0.07 16.58
C GLY A 197 11.34 -0.30 15.17
N PHE A 198 11.73 -1.48 14.71
CA PHE A 198 11.38 -2.08 13.43
C PHE A 198 10.61 -3.37 13.66
N PHE A 199 9.35 -3.39 13.25
CA PHE A 199 8.47 -4.55 13.38
C PHE A 199 8.07 -5.03 11.98
N GLN A 200 8.53 -6.23 11.60
CA GLN A 200 8.38 -6.79 10.27
C GLN A 200 7.35 -7.92 10.26
N ILE A 201 6.35 -7.82 9.40
CA ILE A 201 5.37 -8.87 9.15
C ILE A 201 5.61 -9.42 7.74
N GLY A 202 6.04 -10.66 7.65
CA GLY A 202 6.56 -11.28 6.44
C GLY A 202 7.98 -10.87 6.13
N GLY A 203 8.36 -10.85 4.85
CA GLY A 203 9.71 -10.57 4.37
C GLY A 203 9.72 -9.77 3.06
N GLY A 204 10.76 -9.96 2.26
CA GLY A 204 10.90 -9.38 0.93
C GLY A 204 10.97 -7.86 0.93
N ILE A 205 10.62 -7.27 -0.21
CA ILE A 205 10.86 -5.84 -0.48
C ILE A 205 10.29 -4.88 0.57
N ALA A 206 9.14 -5.20 1.17
CA ALA A 206 8.52 -4.36 2.18
C ALA A 206 9.35 -4.23 3.47
N GLY A 207 10.12 -5.27 3.80
CA GLY A 207 11.05 -5.28 4.93
C GLY A 207 12.46 -4.87 4.54
N ASP A 208 12.98 -5.43 3.44
CA ASP A 208 14.36 -5.22 3.01
C ASP A 208 14.65 -3.78 2.61
N PHE A 209 13.71 -3.15 1.93
CA PHE A 209 13.84 -1.75 1.51
C PHE A 209 14.04 -0.80 2.70
N PRO A 210 13.16 -0.77 3.73
CA PRO A 210 13.35 0.18 4.82
C PRO A 210 14.48 -0.19 5.78
N ILE A 211 14.77 -1.48 6.01
CA ILE A 211 15.84 -1.85 6.95
C ILE A 211 17.22 -1.36 6.47
N CYS A 212 17.41 -1.30 5.15
CA CYS A 212 18.66 -0.86 4.52
C CYS A 212 18.92 0.65 4.63
N VAL A 213 17.97 1.46 5.10
CA VAL A 213 18.18 2.91 5.22
C VAL A 213 19.32 3.26 6.18
N VAL A 214 19.48 2.52 7.27
CA VAL A 214 20.53 2.77 8.27
C VAL A 214 21.92 2.47 7.73
N PRO A 215 22.20 1.28 7.17
CA PRO A 215 23.50 1.04 6.54
C PRO A 215 23.78 2.01 5.40
N MET A 216 22.82 2.33 4.54
CA MET A 216 23.00 3.33 3.48
C MET A 216 23.42 4.70 4.06
N LEU A 217 22.74 5.19 5.11
CA LEU A 217 23.06 6.48 5.72
C LEU A 217 24.44 6.48 6.38
N ASN A 218 24.89 5.37 6.95
CA ASN A 218 26.14 5.28 7.69
C ASN A 218 27.34 4.90 6.82
N GLN A 219 27.13 4.22 5.68
CA GLN A 219 28.19 3.72 4.82
C GLN A 219 28.36 4.53 3.55
N ASP A 220 27.27 4.97 2.92
CA ASP A 220 27.32 5.63 1.62
C ASP A 220 27.17 7.14 1.72
N VAL A 221 26.36 7.66 2.65
CA VAL A 221 26.13 9.10 2.80
C VAL A 221 27.15 9.75 3.74
N VAL A 222 27.62 9.09 4.77
CA VAL A 222 28.76 9.37 5.69
C VAL A 222 28.77 10.75 6.38
N THR A 223 27.96 11.72 5.96
CA THR A 223 28.03 13.10 6.46
C THR A 223 27.57 13.26 7.92
N THR A 224 26.63 12.45 8.34
CA THR A 224 26.09 12.45 9.71
C THR A 224 25.59 11.04 10.03
N PRO A 225 26.33 10.26 10.80
CA PRO A 225 25.90 8.93 11.24
C PRO A 225 24.55 8.99 11.97
N VAL A 226 23.74 7.97 11.77
CA VAL A 226 22.47 7.77 12.48
C VAL A 226 22.56 6.57 13.41
N PRO A 227 21.80 6.54 14.53
CA PRO A 227 21.75 5.37 15.39
C PRO A 227 21.16 4.16 14.63
N PRO A 228 21.52 2.92 15.02
CA PRO A 228 20.88 1.73 14.47
C PRO A 228 19.41 1.63 14.90
N TRP A 229 18.68 0.71 14.26
CA TRP A 229 17.36 0.30 14.74
C TRP A 229 17.48 -0.19 16.18
N SER A 230 16.70 0.37 17.09
CA SER A 230 16.81 0.08 18.53
C SER A 230 16.08 -1.20 18.93
N TYR A 231 15.21 -1.69 18.10
CA TYR A 231 14.46 -2.93 18.29
C TYR A 231 14.14 -3.55 16.93
N PHE A 232 14.25 -4.86 16.85
CA PHE A 232 13.83 -5.63 15.67
C PHE A 232 13.00 -6.83 16.09
N CYS A 233 11.86 -6.99 15.45
CA CYS A 233 11.03 -8.18 15.54
C CYS A 233 10.51 -8.55 14.16
N GLN A 234 10.56 -9.83 13.82
CA GLN A 234 9.97 -10.34 12.59
C GLN A 234 8.99 -11.45 12.92
N ILE A 235 7.82 -11.39 12.28
CA ILE A 235 6.84 -12.48 12.22
C ILE A 235 6.88 -13.01 10.79
N SER A 236 7.25 -14.27 10.63
CA SER A 236 7.22 -14.98 9.33
C SER A 236 6.88 -16.45 9.58
N ASP A 237 6.37 -17.13 8.58
CA ASP A 237 6.21 -18.58 8.49
C ASP A 237 7.51 -19.27 8.07
#